data_783037bf90a3d97dd75e12be16635db8
#
_entry.id   783037bf90a3d97dd75e12be16635db8
#
_cell.length_a   1.000
_cell.length_b   1.000
_cell.length_c   1.000
_cell.angle_alpha   90.00
_cell.angle_beta   90.00
_cell.angle_gamma   90.00
#
_symmetry.space_group_name_H-M   'P 1'
#
loop_
_entity.id
_entity.type
_entity.pdbx_description
1 polymer ?
#
loop_
_entity_poly.entity_id
_entity_poly.type
_entity_poly.pdbx_seq_one_letter_code
_entity_poly.pdbx_strand_id
1 'polypeptide(L)'
;MKILDVILSRKVVAPIVTIIVSYLVYRILKSVVKKLFRVRHNKNDNRRKMISDLIISITKYFLIIIASLIIMDIYGIDTKALVTSLGVVSLVAGLAVQDVLKDIVAGISIIIEEQYTIGDFVKINGYEGWVKFLSLKTTRLEAYT
;
A
#
# COMPACT_ATOMS: atom_id res chain seq x y z
N MET A 1 -7.19 31.57 -34.62
CA MET A 1 -8.27 31.26 -33.68
C MET A 1 -8.54 29.74 -33.63
N LYS A 2 -8.72 29.02 -34.75
CA LYS A 2 -9.04 27.58 -34.75
C LYS A 2 -8.03 26.61 -34.05
N ILE A 3 -6.74 26.94 -34.04
CA ILE A 3 -5.71 26.09 -33.41
C ILE A 3 -5.76 26.17 -31.87
N LEU A 4 -6.05 27.33 -31.33
CA LEU A 4 -6.24 27.53 -29.88
C LEU A 4 -7.49 26.83 -29.36
N ASP A 5 -8.56 26.80 -30.12
CA ASP A 5 -9.80 26.10 -29.75
C ASP A 5 -9.61 24.56 -29.76
N VAL A 6 -8.77 24.04 -30.67
CA VAL A 6 -8.41 22.61 -30.72
C VAL A 6 -7.48 22.24 -29.57
N ILE A 7 -6.51 23.10 -29.24
CA ILE A 7 -5.58 22.87 -28.10
C ILE A 7 -6.34 22.99 -26.76
N LEU A 8 -7.34 23.89 -26.66
CA LEU A 8 -8.17 24.04 -25.48
C LEU A 8 -9.33 23.03 -25.44
N SER A 9 -9.48 22.18 -26.46
CA SER A 9 -10.53 21.18 -26.46
C SER A 9 -10.34 20.22 -25.28
N ARG A 10 -11.44 19.94 -24.57
CA ARG A 10 -11.46 19.01 -23.42
C ARG A 10 -10.78 17.69 -23.72
N LYS A 11 -10.79 17.24 -24.98
CA LYS A 11 -10.17 15.99 -25.44
C LYS A 11 -8.63 16.02 -25.50
N VAL A 12 -8.00 17.20 -25.49
CA VAL A 12 -6.54 17.32 -25.49
C VAL A 12 -6.04 17.71 -24.09
N VAL A 13 -6.71 18.65 -23.44
CA VAL A 13 -6.31 19.15 -22.11
C VAL A 13 -6.52 18.07 -21.04
N ALA A 14 -7.64 17.36 -21.06
CA ALA A 14 -7.95 16.39 -20.02
C ALA A 14 -6.96 15.22 -19.94
N PRO A 15 -6.52 14.56 -21.04
CA PRO A 15 -5.47 13.54 -20.97
C PRO A 15 -4.14 14.09 -20.45
N ILE A 16 -3.75 15.30 -20.87
CA ILE A 16 -2.50 15.93 -20.42
C ILE A 16 -2.56 16.18 -18.90
N VAL A 17 -3.66 16.73 -18.41
CA VAL A 17 -3.88 16.95 -16.97
C VAL A 17 -3.85 15.60 -16.22
N THR A 18 -4.49 14.57 -16.73
CA THR A 18 -4.47 13.24 -16.12
C THR A 18 -3.05 12.68 -15.98
N ILE A 19 -2.23 12.82 -17.03
CA ILE A 19 -0.82 12.37 -16.99
C ILE A 19 -0.02 13.19 -15.97
N ILE A 20 -0.18 14.51 -15.95
CA ILE A 20 0.53 15.40 -15.01
C ILE A 20 0.13 15.06 -13.57
N VAL A 21 -1.16 14.91 -13.29
CA VAL A 21 -1.67 14.58 -11.97
C VAL A 21 -1.14 13.20 -11.53
N SER A 22 -1.24 12.19 -12.40
CA SER A 22 -0.71 10.85 -12.11
C SER A 22 0.80 10.86 -11.83
N TYR A 23 1.55 11.66 -12.58
CA TYR A 23 2.98 11.83 -12.36
C TYR A 23 3.28 12.53 -11.02
N LEU A 24 2.52 13.58 -10.66
CA LEU A 24 2.67 14.27 -9.38
C LEU A 24 2.36 13.34 -8.20
N VAL A 25 1.24 12.59 -8.29
CA VAL A 25 0.87 11.60 -7.27
C VAL A 25 1.98 10.54 -7.13
N TYR A 26 2.47 10.00 -8.24
CA TYR A 26 3.59 9.05 -8.22
C TYR A 26 4.83 9.64 -7.54
N ARG A 27 5.19 10.89 -7.86
CA ARG A 27 6.36 11.56 -7.28
C ARG A 27 6.22 11.77 -5.77
N ILE A 28 5.03 12.17 -5.32
CA ILE A 28 4.73 12.35 -3.89
C ILE A 28 4.83 11.01 -3.17
N LEU A 29 4.14 9.96 -3.66
CA LEU A 29 4.15 8.63 -3.05
C LEU A 29 5.56 8.04 -3.01
N LYS A 30 6.32 8.16 -4.09
CA LYS A 30 7.72 7.74 -4.15
C LYS A 30 8.59 8.47 -3.11
N SER A 31 8.37 9.78 -2.91
CA SER A 31 9.08 10.57 -1.91
C SER A 31 8.73 10.12 -0.49
N VAL A 32 7.44 9.90 -0.21
CA VAL A 32 6.96 9.42 1.09
C VAL A 32 7.52 8.02 1.40
N VAL A 33 7.40 7.09 0.46
CA VAL A 33 7.93 5.72 0.63
C VAL A 33 9.43 5.76 0.89
N LYS A 34 10.19 6.50 0.07
CA LYS A 34 11.64 6.64 0.28
C LYS A 34 11.99 7.29 1.62
N LYS A 35 11.19 8.26 2.09
CA LYS A 35 11.40 8.92 3.38
C LYS A 35 11.12 7.97 4.55
N LEU A 36 10.04 7.19 4.48
CA LEU A 36 9.68 6.19 5.48
C LEU A 36 10.73 5.08 5.61
N PHE A 37 11.27 4.64 4.48
CA PHE A 37 12.31 3.59 4.44
C PHE A 37 13.74 4.13 4.58
N ARG A 38 13.92 5.47 4.65
CA ARG A 38 15.20 6.13 4.82
C ARG A 38 15.62 6.10 6.28
N VAL A 39 15.95 4.93 6.81
CA VAL A 39 16.50 4.81 8.16
C VAL A 39 17.97 4.42 8.07
N ARG A 40 18.81 5.34 8.59
CA ARG A 40 20.13 5.19 9.21
C ARG A 40 20.97 3.96 8.78
N HIS A 41 22.08 4.27 8.21
CA HIS A 41 23.23 3.42 7.88
C HIS A 41 23.39 2.20 8.82
N ASN A 42 22.77 1.06 8.49
CA ASN A 42 23.01 -0.20 9.16
C ASN A 42 22.83 -1.38 8.19
N LYS A 43 23.50 -2.48 8.47
CA LYS A 43 23.70 -3.70 7.64
C LYS A 43 22.43 -4.36 7.06
N ASN A 44 21.21 -3.88 7.40
CA ASN A 44 19.91 -4.36 6.89
C ASN A 44 19.37 -3.53 5.70
N ASP A 45 20.20 -2.74 5.05
CA ASP A 45 19.78 -1.75 4.05
C ASP A 45 19.24 -2.38 2.75
N ASN A 46 19.76 -3.55 2.36
CA ASN A 46 19.37 -4.20 1.11
C ASN A 46 17.91 -4.72 1.14
N ARG A 47 17.45 -5.28 2.25
CA ARG A 47 16.07 -5.78 2.40
C ARG A 47 15.05 -4.63 2.38
N ARG A 48 15.34 -3.55 3.08
CA ARG A 48 14.47 -2.36 3.12
C ARG A 48 14.40 -1.67 1.77
N LYS A 49 15.52 -1.57 1.06
CA LYS A 49 15.59 -1.05 -0.30
C LYS A 49 14.73 -1.89 -1.25
N MET A 50 14.87 -3.21 -1.20
CA MET A 50 14.08 -4.12 -2.03
C MET A 50 12.57 -3.98 -1.77
N ILE A 51 12.13 -3.89 -0.51
CA ILE A 51 10.73 -3.68 -0.16
C ILE A 51 10.24 -2.31 -0.66
N SER A 52 11.02 -1.25 -0.47
CA SER A 52 10.70 0.09 -0.97
C SER A 52 10.54 0.10 -2.49
N ASP A 53 11.46 -0.53 -3.22
CA ASP A 53 11.43 -0.59 -4.68
C ASP A 53 10.24 -1.43 -5.19
N LEU A 54 9.87 -2.50 -4.50
CA LEU A 54 8.66 -3.28 -4.80
C LEU A 54 7.39 -2.43 -4.62
N ILE A 55 7.24 -1.74 -3.49
CA ILE A 55 6.09 -0.87 -3.23
C ILE A 55 5.98 0.22 -4.30
N ILE A 56 7.10 0.88 -4.62
CA ILE A 56 7.16 1.93 -5.66
C ILE A 56 6.76 1.36 -7.03
N SER A 57 7.22 0.16 -7.37
CA SER A 57 6.90 -0.49 -8.64
C SER A 57 5.41 -0.85 -8.74
N ILE A 58 4.84 -1.45 -7.70
CA ILE A 58 3.40 -1.77 -7.64
C ILE A 58 2.57 -0.48 -7.77
N THR A 59 2.92 0.55 -7.02
CA THR A 59 2.23 1.86 -7.09
C THR A 59 2.31 2.47 -8.49
N LYS A 60 3.48 2.38 -9.14
CA LYS A 60 3.67 2.89 -10.51
C LYS A 60 2.75 2.18 -11.50
N TYR A 61 2.71 0.85 -11.49
CA TYR A 61 1.85 0.10 -12.42
C TYR A 61 0.37 0.35 -12.15
N PHE A 62 -0.03 0.44 -10.89
CA PHE A 62 -1.40 0.77 -10.52
C PHE A 62 -1.84 2.14 -11.03
N LEU A 63 -1.00 3.16 -10.89
CA LEU A 63 -1.27 4.51 -11.41
C LEU A 63 -1.32 4.53 -12.95
N ILE A 64 -0.49 3.76 -13.63
CA ILE A 64 -0.51 3.65 -15.10
C ILE A 64 -1.85 3.04 -15.55
N ILE A 65 -2.32 1.98 -14.90
CA ILE A 65 -3.61 1.34 -15.23
C ILE A 65 -4.74 2.34 -15.03
N ILE A 66 -4.81 3.04 -13.90
CA ILE A 66 -5.86 4.03 -13.64
C ILE A 66 -5.80 5.17 -14.66
N ALA A 67 -4.62 5.71 -14.93
CA ALA A 67 -4.47 6.80 -15.90
C ALA A 67 -4.90 6.38 -17.31
N SER A 68 -4.57 5.17 -17.74
CA SER A 68 -5.01 4.66 -19.05
C SER A 68 -6.52 4.49 -19.13
N LEU A 69 -7.19 4.00 -18.08
CA LEU A 69 -8.65 3.90 -18.05
C LEU A 69 -9.33 5.28 -18.14
N ILE A 70 -8.83 6.26 -17.39
CA ILE A 70 -9.34 7.63 -17.44
C ILE A 70 -9.16 8.23 -18.84
N ILE A 71 -8.01 8.01 -19.46
CA ILE A 71 -7.74 8.50 -20.81
C ILE A 71 -8.67 7.83 -21.82
N MET A 72 -8.89 6.52 -21.74
CA MET A 72 -9.83 5.79 -22.62
C MET A 72 -11.26 6.37 -22.47
N ASP A 73 -11.71 6.63 -21.25
CA ASP A 73 -13.03 7.22 -20.97
C ASP A 73 -13.17 8.62 -21.58
N ILE A 74 -12.13 9.46 -21.51
CA ILE A 74 -12.10 10.80 -22.13
C ILE A 74 -12.29 10.70 -23.65
N TYR A 75 -11.74 9.67 -24.29
CA TYR A 75 -11.91 9.44 -25.73
C TYR A 75 -13.24 8.77 -26.09
N GLY A 76 -14.08 8.46 -25.10
CA GLY A 76 -15.41 7.87 -25.30
C GLY A 76 -15.39 6.36 -25.49
N ILE A 77 -14.30 5.69 -25.14
CA ILE A 77 -14.20 4.23 -25.10
C ILE A 77 -14.90 3.74 -23.84
N ASP A 78 -15.85 2.81 -23.96
CA ASP A 78 -16.56 2.27 -22.80
C ASP A 78 -15.60 1.41 -21.93
N THR A 79 -15.22 1.96 -20.79
CA THR A 79 -14.32 1.31 -19.83
C THR A 79 -15.04 0.56 -18.71
N LYS A 80 -16.40 0.53 -18.71
CA LYS A 80 -17.20 -0.08 -17.62
C LYS A 80 -16.84 -1.53 -17.37
N ALA A 81 -16.73 -2.31 -18.44
CA ALA A 81 -16.35 -3.73 -18.34
C ALA A 81 -14.96 -3.92 -17.75
N LEU A 82 -14.00 -3.05 -18.12
CA LEU A 82 -12.63 -3.08 -17.58
C LEU A 82 -12.60 -2.70 -16.11
N VAL A 83 -13.32 -1.62 -15.73
CA VAL A 83 -13.43 -1.19 -14.33
C VAL A 83 -14.10 -2.26 -13.47
N THR A 84 -15.16 -2.89 -13.98
CA THR A 84 -15.84 -3.98 -13.28
C THR A 84 -14.92 -5.18 -13.08
N SER A 85 -14.17 -5.58 -14.10
CA SER A 85 -13.20 -6.69 -13.98
C SER A 85 -12.07 -6.39 -13.01
N LEU A 86 -11.55 -5.15 -12.98
CA LEU A 86 -10.59 -4.71 -11.98
C LEU A 86 -11.18 -4.72 -10.57
N GLY A 87 -12.46 -4.41 -10.41
CA GLY A 87 -13.18 -4.52 -9.15
C GLY A 87 -13.18 -5.98 -8.62
N VAL A 88 -13.45 -6.94 -9.48
CA VAL A 88 -13.40 -8.38 -9.13
C VAL A 88 -11.97 -8.79 -8.73
N VAL A 89 -10.96 -8.40 -9.51
CA VAL A 89 -9.55 -8.68 -9.20
C VAL A 89 -9.17 -8.06 -7.85
N SER A 90 -9.62 -6.82 -7.58
CA SER A 90 -9.36 -6.13 -6.32
C SER A 90 -10.02 -6.83 -5.12
N LEU A 91 -11.22 -7.38 -5.31
CA LEU A 91 -11.91 -8.17 -4.29
C LEU A 91 -11.11 -9.44 -3.94
N VAL A 92 -10.68 -10.18 -4.97
CA VAL A 92 -9.87 -11.40 -4.78
C VAL A 92 -8.54 -11.08 -4.10
N ALA A 93 -7.87 -10.01 -4.53
CA ALA A 93 -6.64 -9.55 -3.87
C ALA A 93 -6.87 -9.13 -2.42
N GLY A 94 -7.99 -8.45 -2.13
CA GLY A 94 -8.39 -8.07 -0.77
C GLY A 94 -8.61 -9.28 0.13
N LEU A 95 -9.31 -10.31 -0.37
CA LEU A 95 -9.49 -11.56 0.35
C LEU A 95 -8.17 -12.28 0.62
N ALA A 96 -7.24 -12.26 -0.34
CA ALA A 96 -5.92 -12.87 -0.16
C ALA A 96 -5.06 -12.19 0.93
N VAL A 97 -5.28 -10.89 1.18
CA VAL A 97 -4.54 -10.11 2.19
C VAL A 97 -5.30 -10.00 3.52
N GLN A 98 -6.55 -10.47 3.58
CA GLN A 98 -7.45 -10.30 4.72
C GLN A 98 -6.85 -10.79 6.05
N ASP A 99 -6.21 -11.95 6.07
CA ASP A 99 -5.64 -12.50 7.30
C ASP A 99 -4.46 -11.68 7.81
N VAL A 100 -3.64 -11.14 6.90
CA VAL A 100 -2.54 -10.24 7.28
C VAL A 100 -3.09 -8.96 7.93
N LEU A 101 -4.19 -8.42 7.41
CA LEU A 101 -4.84 -7.24 7.99
C LEU A 101 -5.44 -7.55 9.36
N LYS A 102 -6.09 -8.71 9.54
CA LYS A 102 -6.59 -9.15 10.85
C LYS A 102 -5.47 -9.24 11.89
N ASP A 103 -4.34 -9.85 11.53
CA ASP A 103 -3.18 -9.97 12.42
C ASP A 103 -2.66 -8.59 12.86
N ILE A 104 -2.57 -7.65 11.91
CA ILE A 104 -2.10 -6.27 12.19
C ILE A 104 -3.09 -5.56 13.13
N VAL A 105 -4.39 -5.64 12.85
CA VAL A 105 -5.43 -5.02 13.68
C VAL A 105 -5.41 -5.59 15.09
N ALA A 106 -5.31 -6.93 15.23
CA ALA A 106 -5.20 -7.58 16.53
C ALA A 106 -3.94 -7.13 17.29
N GLY A 107 -2.79 -7.04 16.61
CA GLY A 107 -1.55 -6.53 17.21
C GLY A 107 -1.66 -5.08 17.68
N ILE A 108 -2.33 -4.22 16.90
CA ILE A 108 -2.60 -2.83 17.28
C ILE A 108 -3.51 -2.78 18.52
N SER A 109 -4.58 -3.59 18.53
CA SER A 109 -5.52 -3.67 19.67
C SER A 109 -4.79 -4.05 20.97
N ILE A 110 -3.95 -5.10 20.92
CA ILE A 110 -3.13 -5.52 22.07
C ILE A 110 -2.30 -4.37 22.63
N ILE A 111 -1.67 -3.57 21.73
CA ILE A 111 -0.79 -2.47 22.12
C ILE A 111 -1.61 -1.30 22.69
N ILE A 112 -2.73 -0.93 22.05
CA ILE A 112 -3.56 0.22 22.50
C ILE A 112 -4.28 -0.09 23.80
N GLU A 113 -4.80 -1.33 23.95
CA GLU A 113 -5.52 -1.77 25.13
C GLU A 113 -4.58 -2.22 26.27
N GLU A 114 -3.27 -2.23 26.02
CA GLU A 114 -2.24 -2.67 26.98
C GLU A 114 -2.57 -4.04 27.59
N GLN A 115 -3.14 -4.97 26.75
CA GLN A 115 -3.58 -6.29 27.23
C GLN A 115 -2.43 -7.07 27.90
N TYR A 116 -1.21 -6.89 27.41
CA TYR A 116 0.05 -7.32 28.02
C TYR A 116 1.22 -6.55 27.42
N THR A 117 2.30 -6.45 28.20
CA THR A 117 3.52 -5.73 27.81
C THR A 117 4.75 -6.62 27.82
N ILE A 118 5.87 -6.10 27.30
CA ILE A 118 7.15 -6.81 27.35
C ILE A 118 7.56 -6.98 28.83
N GLY A 119 7.80 -8.23 29.24
CA GLY A 119 8.14 -8.60 30.61
C GLY A 119 6.98 -9.22 31.38
N ASP A 120 5.76 -9.23 30.85
CA ASP A 120 4.62 -9.89 31.49
C ASP A 120 4.68 -11.40 31.31
N PHE A 121 4.19 -12.13 32.32
CA PHE A 121 3.97 -13.56 32.19
C PHE A 121 2.56 -13.83 31.68
N VAL A 122 2.47 -14.48 30.53
CA VAL A 122 1.19 -14.71 29.84
C VAL A 122 1.00 -16.18 29.49
N LYS A 123 -0.27 -16.59 29.41
CA LYS A 123 -0.69 -17.88 28.90
C LYS A 123 -1.55 -17.69 27.66
N ILE A 124 -1.05 -18.07 26.50
CA ILE A 124 -1.72 -17.92 25.22
C ILE A 124 -1.78 -19.27 24.51
N ASN A 125 -2.96 -19.73 24.15
CA ASN A 125 -3.18 -21.02 23.45
C ASN A 125 -2.48 -22.24 24.10
N GLY A 126 -2.36 -22.27 25.43
CA GLY A 126 -1.71 -23.36 26.15
C GLY A 126 -0.19 -23.20 26.29
N TYR A 127 0.41 -22.20 25.69
CA TYR A 127 1.82 -21.83 25.88
C TYR A 127 1.94 -20.80 26.99
N GLU A 128 2.81 -21.03 27.96
CA GLU A 128 3.09 -20.13 29.08
C GLU A 128 4.51 -19.62 28.98
N GLY A 129 4.71 -18.33 29.26
CA GLY A 129 6.05 -17.73 29.24
C GLY A 129 6.05 -16.22 29.40
N TRP A 130 7.26 -15.68 29.49
CA TRP A 130 7.48 -14.24 29.57
C TRP A 130 7.49 -13.61 28.18
N VAL A 131 6.81 -12.48 28.01
CA VAL A 131 6.81 -11.73 26.75
C VAL A 131 8.17 -11.07 26.53
N LYS A 132 8.96 -11.59 25.58
CA LYS A 132 10.28 -11.06 25.23
C LYS A 132 10.23 -10.02 24.12
N PHE A 133 9.26 -10.14 23.23
CA PHE A 133 9.13 -9.26 22.07
C PHE A 133 7.69 -9.14 21.66
N LEU A 134 7.24 -7.90 21.44
CA LEU A 134 5.91 -7.55 20.97
C LEU A 134 6.03 -6.75 19.68
N SER A 135 5.33 -7.19 18.63
CA SER A 135 5.23 -6.53 17.34
C SER A 135 3.78 -6.55 16.85
N LEU A 136 3.46 -5.75 15.84
CA LEU A 136 2.11 -5.66 15.25
C LEU A 136 1.58 -7.01 14.72
N LYS A 137 2.44 -7.96 14.42
CA LYS A 137 2.04 -9.27 13.87
C LYS A 137 2.39 -10.45 14.78
N THR A 138 3.40 -10.31 15.65
CA THR A 138 3.94 -11.46 16.40
C THR A 138 4.31 -11.07 17.81
N THR A 139 3.94 -11.93 18.76
CA THR A 139 4.43 -11.92 20.13
C THR A 139 5.38 -13.11 20.32
N ARG A 140 6.56 -12.89 20.87
CA ARG A 140 7.50 -13.96 21.21
C ARG A 140 7.51 -14.17 22.71
N LEU A 141 7.24 -15.40 23.10
CA LEU A 141 7.32 -15.84 24.49
C LEU A 141 8.63 -16.58 24.72
N GLU A 142 9.24 -16.37 25.88
CA GLU A 142 10.31 -17.22 26.40
C GLU A 142 9.65 -18.22 27.35
N ALA A 143 9.73 -19.51 26.96
CA ALA A 143 9.12 -20.56 27.76
C ALA A 143 9.80 -20.65 29.13
N TYR A 144 9.02 -20.89 30.16
CA TYR A 144 9.53 -21.27 31.48
C TYR A 144 10.04 -22.73 31.41
N THR A 145 11.35 -22.91 31.53
CA THR A 145 12.00 -24.23 31.67
C THR A 145 12.29 -24.49 33.13
#